data_e61627381a77cc5b6900330a632f108d
#
_entry.id   e61627381a77cc5b6900330a632f108d
#
_cell.length_a   1.000
_cell.length_b   1.000
_cell.length_c   1.000
_cell.angle_alpha   90.00
_cell.angle_beta   90.00
_cell.angle_gamma   90.00
#
_symmetry.space_group_name_H-M   'P 1'
#
loop_
_entity.id
_entity.type
_entity.pdbx_description
1 polymer ?
#
loop_
_entity_poly.entity_id
_entity_poly.type
_entity_poly.pdbx_seq_one_letter_code
_entity_poly.pdbx_strand_id
1 'polypeptide(L)'
;TGIPFMGNGGKLLNELMHSAGIMRDSVYLTNIIKERPHGGVANIISFGKYGSAVESVAYKEWVLMLKEELDACSANVIVPLGNIPLYALTGQTAITLRAGSVMESTLLPGRKIVPTIHPASALRAYLWRYDIMHDLIRIKQESKTPECVYPDNTIHIEPSFIEVMSFLERVLQEPITDLDIEISGME
;
A
#
# COMPACT_ATOMS: atom_id res chain seq x y z
N THR A 1 -21.82 11.85 9.73
CA THR A 1 -21.72 12.79 8.59
C THR A 1 -21.81 12.07 7.23
N GLY A 2 -21.64 10.75 7.16
CA GLY A 2 -21.66 9.97 5.90
C GLY A 2 -20.46 10.23 4.96
N ILE A 3 -19.59 11.18 5.28
CA ILE A 3 -18.42 11.53 4.47
C ILE A 3 -17.17 10.90 5.12
N PRO A 4 -16.37 10.10 4.39
CA PRO A 4 -15.15 9.51 4.91
C PRO A 4 -14.05 10.55 5.16
N PHE A 5 -13.17 10.28 6.11
CA PHE A 5 -12.00 11.08 6.42
C PHE A 5 -12.27 12.54 6.84
N MET A 6 -13.32 12.79 7.65
CA MET A 6 -13.63 14.13 8.20
C MET A 6 -12.89 14.47 9.50
N GLY A 7 -12.30 13.49 10.19
CA GLY A 7 -11.54 13.69 11.43
C GLY A 7 -10.08 14.15 11.20
N ASN A 8 -9.30 14.21 12.29
CA ASN A 8 -7.90 14.64 12.24
C ASN A 8 -7.02 13.83 11.28
N GLY A 9 -7.23 12.50 11.18
CA GLY A 9 -6.54 11.67 10.20
C GLY A 9 -6.88 12.06 8.75
N GLY A 10 -8.12 12.49 8.50
CA GLY A 10 -8.53 12.96 7.17
C GLY A 10 -7.95 14.34 6.82
N LYS A 11 -7.86 15.25 7.81
CA LYS A 11 -7.18 16.54 7.60
C LYS A 11 -5.71 16.32 7.23
N LEU A 12 -5.01 15.44 7.97
CA LEU A 12 -3.64 15.09 7.64
C LEU A 12 -3.52 14.44 6.26
N LEU A 13 -4.43 13.52 5.90
CA LEU A 13 -4.45 12.92 4.56
C LEU A 13 -4.56 13.99 3.47
N ASN A 14 -5.46 14.95 3.64
CA ASN A 14 -5.62 16.04 2.68
C ASN A 14 -4.37 16.92 2.56
N GLU A 15 -3.70 17.24 3.67
CA GLU A 15 -2.44 17.99 3.68
C GLU A 15 -1.35 17.23 2.91
N LEU A 16 -1.18 15.93 3.19
CA LEU A 16 -0.17 15.10 2.54
C LEU A 16 -0.47 14.87 1.05
N MET A 17 -1.73 14.62 0.68
CA MET A 17 -2.16 14.51 -0.70
C MET A 17 -1.87 15.81 -1.48
N HIS A 18 -2.24 16.96 -0.90
CA HIS A 18 -1.97 18.27 -1.51
C HIS A 18 -0.48 18.47 -1.75
N SER A 19 0.36 18.17 -0.76
CA SER A 19 1.82 18.26 -0.86
C SER A 19 2.41 17.32 -1.92
N ALA A 20 1.81 16.14 -2.11
CA ALA A 20 2.15 15.20 -3.19
C ALA A 20 1.57 15.63 -4.55
N GLY A 21 0.78 16.71 -4.59
CA GLY A 21 0.11 17.20 -5.78
C GLY A 21 -1.07 16.32 -6.23
N ILE A 22 -1.75 15.67 -5.28
CA ILE A 22 -2.99 14.92 -5.49
C ILE A 22 -4.16 15.78 -4.97
N MET A 23 -5.05 16.16 -5.86
CA MET A 23 -6.23 16.97 -5.47
C MET A 23 -7.30 16.08 -4.84
N ARG A 24 -7.92 16.55 -3.77
CA ARG A 24 -9.00 15.82 -3.07
C ARG A 24 -10.15 15.45 -4.01
N ASP A 25 -10.49 16.33 -4.95
CA ASP A 25 -11.60 16.15 -5.89
C ASP A 25 -11.28 15.18 -7.02
N SER A 26 -10.00 14.82 -7.19
CA SER A 26 -9.56 13.83 -8.18
C SER A 26 -9.56 12.39 -7.66
N VAL A 27 -9.95 12.17 -6.41
CA VAL A 27 -9.94 10.85 -5.77
C VAL A 27 -11.30 10.47 -5.24
N TYR A 28 -11.68 9.20 -5.45
CA TYR A 28 -12.81 8.58 -4.78
C TYR A 28 -12.35 8.05 -3.41
N LEU A 29 -13.00 8.48 -2.34
CA LEU A 29 -12.67 8.02 -0.98
C LEU A 29 -13.86 7.28 -0.38
N THR A 30 -13.57 6.08 0.09
CA THR A 30 -14.53 5.22 0.78
C THR A 30 -13.92 4.56 2.01
N ASN A 31 -14.74 3.88 2.78
CA ASN A 31 -14.35 3.03 3.89
C ASN A 31 -14.92 1.63 3.70
N ILE A 32 -14.19 0.61 4.13
CA ILE A 32 -14.72 -0.76 4.21
C ILE A 32 -15.80 -0.83 5.26
N ILE A 33 -15.52 -0.33 6.46
CA ILE A 33 -16.45 -0.31 7.58
C ILE A 33 -17.50 0.78 7.30
N LYS A 34 -18.70 0.37 6.93
CA LYS A 34 -19.77 1.29 6.50
C LYS A 34 -20.50 1.97 7.66
N GLU A 35 -20.42 1.38 8.85
CA GLU A 35 -21.09 1.90 10.05
C GLU A 35 -20.10 1.98 11.21
N ARG A 36 -20.39 2.85 12.18
CA ARG A 36 -19.58 2.92 13.39
C ARG A 36 -19.85 1.70 14.26
N PRO A 37 -18.85 0.79 14.46
CA PRO A 37 -19.08 -0.46 15.16
C PRO A 37 -19.25 -0.21 16.67
N HIS A 38 -20.26 -0.87 17.26
CA HIS A 38 -20.40 -0.94 18.71
C HIS A 38 -19.23 -1.75 19.30
N GLY A 39 -18.56 -1.19 20.32
CA GLY A 39 -17.39 -1.85 20.95
C GLY A 39 -16.09 -1.78 20.16
N GLY A 40 -16.07 -1.07 19.03
CA GLY A 40 -14.85 -0.80 18.25
C GLY A 40 -14.61 -1.73 17.06
N VAL A 41 -13.60 -1.41 16.29
CA VAL A 41 -13.27 -2.09 15.02
C VAL A 41 -12.87 -3.55 15.22
N ALA A 42 -12.30 -3.90 16.38
CA ALA A 42 -11.91 -5.29 16.69
C ALA A 42 -13.09 -6.27 16.71
N ASN A 43 -14.32 -5.80 16.93
CA ASN A 43 -15.54 -6.62 16.85
C ASN A 43 -15.95 -6.90 15.39
N ILE A 44 -15.43 -6.15 14.44
CA ILE A 44 -15.71 -6.30 13.01
C ILE A 44 -14.67 -7.18 12.35
N ILE A 45 -13.41 -6.87 12.59
CA ILE A 45 -12.25 -7.63 12.13
C ILE A 45 -11.10 -7.50 13.12
N SER A 46 -10.44 -8.61 13.43
CA SER A 46 -9.23 -8.64 14.23
C SER A 46 -8.18 -9.53 13.59
N PHE A 47 -6.91 -9.16 13.75
CA PHE A 47 -5.77 -9.89 13.20
C PHE A 47 -5.02 -10.58 14.34
N GLY A 48 -4.86 -11.90 14.19
CA GLY A 48 -4.05 -12.72 15.08
C GLY A 48 -2.58 -12.79 14.64
N LYS A 49 -1.81 -13.63 15.33
CA LYS A 49 -0.44 -13.93 14.91
C LYS A 49 -0.41 -14.54 13.49
N TYR A 50 0.66 -14.27 12.77
CA TYR A 50 0.90 -14.80 11.43
C TYR A 50 -0.15 -14.41 10.37
N GLY A 51 -0.84 -13.28 10.57
CA GLY A 51 -1.77 -12.74 9.58
C GLY A 51 -3.14 -13.44 9.56
N SER A 52 -3.43 -14.35 10.51
CA SER A 52 -4.79 -14.89 10.65
C SER A 52 -5.79 -13.76 10.93
N ALA A 53 -6.98 -13.84 10.36
CA ALA A 53 -8.04 -12.87 10.57
C ALA A 53 -9.30 -13.55 11.11
N VAL A 54 -9.97 -12.86 12.04
CA VAL A 54 -11.32 -13.22 12.48
C VAL A 54 -12.26 -12.12 11.98
N GLU A 55 -13.16 -12.51 11.09
CA GLU A 55 -14.07 -11.64 10.36
C GLU A 55 -15.50 -11.82 10.86
N SER A 56 -16.20 -10.72 11.12
CA SER A 56 -17.64 -10.74 11.36
C SER A 56 -18.44 -10.94 10.06
N VAL A 57 -19.70 -11.32 10.19
CA VAL A 57 -20.64 -11.36 9.05
C VAL A 57 -20.74 -10.00 8.37
N ALA A 58 -20.89 -8.93 9.16
CA ALA A 58 -20.97 -7.56 8.64
C ALA A 58 -19.72 -7.16 7.84
N TYR A 59 -18.52 -7.60 8.26
CA TYR A 59 -17.30 -7.34 7.49
C TYR A 59 -17.37 -7.96 6.09
N LYS A 60 -17.80 -9.21 6.00
CA LYS A 60 -17.93 -9.92 4.71
C LYS A 60 -18.92 -9.24 3.76
N GLU A 61 -20.07 -8.81 4.29
CA GLU A 61 -21.06 -8.05 3.53
C GLU A 61 -20.47 -6.72 3.03
N TRP A 62 -19.76 -5.99 3.89
CA TRP A 62 -19.17 -4.71 3.50
C TRP A 62 -18.02 -4.86 2.49
N VAL A 63 -17.28 -5.96 2.51
CA VAL A 63 -16.28 -6.25 1.47
C VAL A 63 -16.95 -6.47 0.11
N LEU A 64 -18.13 -7.13 0.06
CA LEU A 64 -18.88 -7.26 -1.18
C LEU A 64 -19.38 -5.89 -1.68
N MET A 65 -19.92 -5.05 -0.81
CA MET A 65 -20.32 -3.68 -1.16
C MET A 65 -19.12 -2.86 -1.66
N LEU A 66 -17.95 -3.00 -1.00
CA LEU A 66 -16.71 -2.33 -1.44
C LEU A 66 -16.31 -2.80 -2.83
N LYS A 67 -16.44 -4.11 -3.12
CA LYS A 67 -16.13 -4.66 -4.44
C LYS A 67 -16.99 -4.01 -5.52
N GLU A 68 -18.29 -3.89 -5.30
CA GLU A 68 -19.23 -3.23 -6.25
C GLU A 68 -18.86 -1.75 -6.47
N GLU A 69 -18.52 -1.02 -5.38
CA GLU A 69 -18.07 0.38 -5.48
C GLU A 69 -16.81 0.52 -6.33
N LEU A 70 -15.83 -0.39 -6.13
CA LEU A 70 -14.55 -0.35 -6.82
C LEU A 70 -14.65 -0.86 -8.27
N ASP A 71 -15.56 -1.80 -8.56
CA ASP A 71 -15.86 -2.23 -9.92
C ASP A 71 -16.45 -1.08 -10.76
N ALA A 72 -17.25 -0.22 -10.13
CA ALA A 72 -17.80 0.98 -10.76
C ALA A 72 -16.79 2.15 -10.87
N CYS A 73 -15.64 2.05 -10.22
CA CYS A 73 -14.63 3.11 -10.20
C CYS A 73 -13.58 2.90 -11.29
N SER A 74 -13.35 3.90 -12.13
CA SER A 74 -12.38 3.87 -13.24
C SER A 74 -10.95 4.28 -12.84
N ALA A 75 -10.65 4.42 -11.54
CA ALA A 75 -9.31 4.80 -11.08
C ALA A 75 -8.25 3.74 -11.47
N ASN A 76 -7.09 4.17 -11.94
CA ASN A 76 -5.99 3.29 -12.33
C ASN A 76 -5.30 2.61 -11.14
N VAL A 77 -5.40 3.19 -9.93
CA VAL A 77 -4.79 2.67 -8.72
C VAL A 77 -5.76 2.73 -7.56
N ILE A 78 -5.79 1.67 -6.74
CA ILE A 78 -6.51 1.61 -5.48
C ILE A 78 -5.50 1.71 -4.34
N VAL A 79 -5.77 2.56 -3.36
CA VAL A 79 -4.86 2.87 -2.26
C VAL A 79 -5.45 2.39 -0.93
N PRO A 80 -5.10 1.19 -0.46
CA PRO A 80 -5.49 0.76 0.88
C PRO A 80 -4.69 1.51 1.96
N LEU A 81 -5.41 2.20 2.85
CA LEU A 81 -4.85 2.95 3.97
C LEU A 81 -4.88 2.09 5.25
N GLY A 82 -3.78 1.39 5.53
CA GLY A 82 -3.63 0.53 6.70
C GLY A 82 -4.04 -0.93 6.46
N ASN A 83 -3.96 -1.76 7.53
CA ASN A 83 -4.11 -3.22 7.43
C ASN A 83 -5.49 -3.69 6.98
N ILE A 84 -6.56 -3.05 7.43
CA ILE A 84 -7.93 -3.53 7.11
C ILE A 84 -8.22 -3.47 5.62
N PRO A 85 -8.03 -2.33 4.91
CA PRO A 85 -8.21 -2.29 3.48
C PRO A 85 -7.16 -3.10 2.70
N LEU A 86 -5.93 -3.20 3.19
CA LEU A 86 -4.93 -4.09 2.60
C LEU A 86 -5.42 -5.54 2.61
N TYR A 87 -5.87 -6.01 3.76
CA TYR A 87 -6.39 -7.36 3.91
C TYR A 87 -7.61 -7.63 3.04
N ALA A 88 -8.56 -6.71 2.99
CA ALA A 88 -9.74 -6.85 2.15
C ALA A 88 -9.41 -6.99 0.66
N LEU A 89 -8.39 -6.28 0.18
CA LEU A 89 -8.01 -6.26 -1.23
C LEU A 89 -7.04 -7.39 -1.63
N THR A 90 -6.28 -7.96 -0.67
CA THR A 90 -5.19 -8.90 -0.96
C THR A 90 -5.14 -10.15 -0.09
N GLY A 91 -5.93 -10.21 0.98
CA GLY A 91 -5.78 -11.25 2.01
C GLY A 91 -4.49 -11.12 2.85
N GLN A 92 -3.69 -10.07 2.65
CA GLN A 92 -2.42 -9.86 3.32
C GLN A 92 -2.51 -8.81 4.42
N THR A 93 -1.60 -8.88 5.38
CA THR A 93 -1.44 -7.92 6.47
C THR A 93 -0.01 -7.35 6.48
N ALA A 94 0.41 -6.74 7.59
CA ALA A 94 1.73 -6.12 7.74
C ALA A 94 1.95 -4.93 6.78
N ILE A 95 1.08 -3.93 6.90
CA ILE A 95 1.10 -2.71 6.06
C ILE A 95 2.48 -2.04 6.00
N THR A 96 3.25 -2.04 7.10
CA THR A 96 4.57 -1.42 7.18
C THR A 96 5.62 -2.08 6.28
N LEU A 97 5.44 -3.37 5.94
CA LEU A 97 6.32 -4.09 5.03
C LEU A 97 5.90 -3.95 3.56
N ARG A 98 4.71 -3.40 3.30
CA ARG A 98 4.10 -3.35 1.97
C ARG A 98 3.80 -1.93 1.50
N ALA A 99 3.92 -0.95 2.38
CA ALA A 99 3.71 0.45 2.05
C ALA A 99 4.59 0.86 0.87
N GLY A 100 4.01 1.58 -0.09
CA GLY A 100 4.67 2.00 -1.31
C GLY A 100 4.89 0.91 -2.37
N SER A 101 4.60 -0.37 -2.12
CA SER A 101 4.79 -1.45 -3.11
C SER A 101 3.65 -1.49 -4.12
N VAL A 102 3.97 -1.72 -5.40
CA VAL A 102 2.95 -2.03 -6.41
C VAL A 102 2.53 -3.48 -6.25
N MET A 103 1.24 -3.73 -6.15
CA MET A 103 0.65 -5.04 -5.96
C MET A 103 -0.61 -5.17 -6.82
N GLU A 104 -1.05 -6.41 -7.05
CA GLU A 104 -2.33 -6.70 -7.67
C GLU A 104 -3.37 -7.08 -6.61
N SER A 105 -4.61 -6.66 -6.79
CA SER A 105 -5.71 -7.01 -5.91
C SER A 105 -6.17 -8.45 -6.16
N THR A 106 -6.37 -9.23 -5.08
CA THR A 106 -7.03 -10.55 -5.17
C THR A 106 -8.55 -10.44 -5.17
N LEU A 107 -9.11 -9.38 -4.55
CA LEU A 107 -10.54 -9.10 -4.57
C LEU A 107 -11.02 -8.66 -5.97
N LEU A 108 -10.17 -7.94 -6.70
CA LEU A 108 -10.41 -7.34 -8.01
C LEU A 108 -9.23 -7.69 -8.93
N PRO A 109 -9.16 -8.90 -9.48
CA PRO A 109 -8.02 -9.33 -10.33
C PRO A 109 -7.76 -8.34 -11.46
N GLY A 110 -6.47 -8.05 -11.74
CA GLY A 110 -6.04 -7.07 -12.73
C GLY A 110 -6.03 -5.61 -12.22
N ARG A 111 -6.56 -5.32 -11.01
CA ARG A 111 -6.54 -3.96 -10.46
C ARG A 111 -5.27 -3.72 -9.65
N LYS A 112 -4.57 -2.65 -10.02
CA LYS A 112 -3.36 -2.19 -9.34
C LYS A 112 -3.69 -1.57 -7.99
N ILE A 113 -2.94 -1.96 -6.96
CA ILE A 113 -2.98 -1.36 -5.64
C ILE A 113 -1.60 -0.88 -5.21
N VAL A 114 -1.56 0.22 -4.47
CA VAL A 114 -0.35 0.72 -3.81
C VAL A 114 -0.73 1.06 -2.37
N PRO A 115 -0.43 0.19 -1.39
CA PRO A 115 -0.78 0.40 0.00
C PRO A 115 0.05 1.50 0.64
N THR A 116 -0.52 2.17 1.63
CA THR A 116 0.21 3.07 2.51
C THR A 116 -0.31 3.01 3.95
N ILE A 117 0.47 3.56 4.86
CA ILE A 117 0.14 3.61 6.28
C ILE A 117 -1.09 4.49 6.50
N HIS A 118 -1.98 4.09 7.42
CA HIS A 118 -3.16 4.88 7.73
C HIS A 118 -2.77 6.23 8.36
N PRO A 119 -3.27 7.38 7.89
CA PRO A 119 -2.87 8.70 8.38
C PRO A 119 -3.04 8.91 9.89
N ALA A 120 -4.02 8.24 10.53
CA ALA A 120 -4.16 8.28 11.98
C ALA A 120 -2.95 7.70 12.75
N SER A 121 -2.13 6.86 12.13
CA SER A 121 -0.88 6.37 12.73
C SER A 121 0.16 7.49 12.80
N ALA A 122 0.23 8.35 11.81
CA ALA A 122 1.13 9.50 11.79
C ALA A 122 0.74 10.61 12.77
N LEU A 123 -0.49 10.61 13.30
CA LEU A 123 -0.88 11.47 14.42
C LEU A 123 -0.24 11.04 15.74
N ARG A 124 0.13 9.75 15.87
CA ARG A 124 0.77 9.17 17.06
C ARG A 124 2.29 9.08 16.93
N ALA A 125 2.78 8.83 15.72
CA ALA A 125 4.21 8.72 15.41
C ALA A 125 4.52 9.57 14.18
N TYR A 126 5.10 10.75 14.42
CA TYR A 126 5.29 11.79 13.41
C TYR A 126 6.08 11.31 12.17
N LEU A 127 7.05 10.43 12.35
CA LEU A 127 7.90 9.93 11.26
C LEU A 127 7.11 9.26 10.13
N TRP A 128 5.98 8.62 10.43
CA TRP A 128 5.11 8.04 9.39
C TRP A 128 4.58 9.06 8.36
N ARG A 129 4.68 10.35 8.63
CA ARG A 129 4.32 11.39 7.64
C ARG A 129 5.22 11.35 6.42
N TYR A 130 6.51 11.09 6.62
CA TYR A 130 7.48 11.02 5.54
C TYR A 130 7.22 9.79 4.66
N ASP A 131 6.98 8.64 5.28
CA ASP A 131 6.68 7.41 4.54
C ASP A 131 5.40 7.56 3.73
N ILE A 132 4.31 8.05 4.36
CA ILE A 132 3.04 8.32 3.64
C ILE A 132 3.26 9.33 2.49
N MET A 133 4.10 10.34 2.67
CA MET A 133 4.39 11.32 1.63
C MET A 133 5.10 10.66 0.44
N HIS A 134 6.14 9.86 0.70
CA HIS A 134 6.84 9.09 -0.34
C HIS A 134 5.89 8.16 -1.10
N ASP A 135 5.06 7.43 -0.36
CA ASP A 135 4.05 6.56 -0.95
C ASP A 135 3.08 7.34 -1.84
N LEU A 136 2.59 8.51 -1.39
CA LEU A 136 1.65 9.33 -2.17
C LEU A 136 2.28 9.88 -3.45
N ILE A 137 3.57 10.26 -3.42
CA ILE A 137 4.31 10.66 -4.63
C ILE A 137 4.36 9.48 -5.62
N ARG A 138 4.69 8.28 -5.14
CA ARG A 138 4.68 7.06 -5.95
C ARG A 138 3.28 6.74 -6.48
N ILE A 139 2.26 6.78 -5.63
CA ILE A 139 0.85 6.56 -6.00
C ILE A 139 0.44 7.49 -7.14
N LYS A 140 0.84 8.76 -7.09
CA LYS A 140 0.59 9.72 -8.16
C LYS A 140 1.25 9.30 -9.47
N GLN A 141 2.47 8.77 -9.43
CA GLN A 141 3.14 8.26 -10.63
C GLN A 141 2.43 7.03 -11.17
N GLU A 142 2.11 6.07 -10.30
CA GLU A 142 1.42 4.83 -10.63
C GLU A 142 -0.03 5.05 -11.13
N SER A 143 -0.66 6.16 -10.76
CA SER A 143 -2.02 6.49 -11.21
C SER A 143 -2.11 6.88 -12.68
N LYS A 144 -0.98 7.08 -13.37
CA LYS A 144 -0.97 7.44 -14.81
C LYS A 144 -1.41 6.29 -15.72
N THR A 145 -1.18 5.05 -15.28
CA THR A 145 -1.49 3.83 -16.07
C THR A 145 -2.15 2.78 -15.19
N PRO A 146 -3.05 1.94 -15.73
CA PRO A 146 -3.70 0.88 -14.95
C PRO A 146 -2.84 -0.37 -14.75
N GLU A 147 -1.79 -0.56 -15.56
CA GLU A 147 -0.98 -1.78 -15.58
C GLU A 147 -0.13 -1.91 -14.32
N CYS A 148 -0.03 -3.12 -13.78
CA CYS A 148 0.96 -3.48 -12.77
C CYS A 148 2.29 -3.75 -13.45
N VAL A 149 3.20 -2.78 -13.40
CA VAL A 149 4.57 -2.97 -13.90
C VAL A 149 5.47 -3.31 -12.72
N TYR A 150 6.02 -4.51 -12.76
CA TYR A 150 7.01 -4.93 -11.78
C TYR A 150 8.42 -4.68 -12.34
N PRO A 151 9.38 -4.25 -11.49
CA PRO A 151 10.76 -4.14 -11.94
C PRO A 151 11.26 -5.51 -12.38
N ASP A 152 12.02 -5.52 -13.46
CA ASP A 152 12.70 -6.73 -13.93
C ASP A 152 13.89 -7.00 -13.03
N ASN A 153 13.69 -7.88 -12.04
CA ASN A 153 14.70 -8.24 -11.07
C ASN A 153 15.42 -9.51 -11.51
N THR A 154 16.68 -9.39 -11.84
CA THR A 154 17.55 -10.54 -12.10
C THR A 154 18.28 -10.93 -10.81
N ILE A 155 18.04 -12.15 -10.32
CA ILE A 155 18.73 -12.71 -9.15
C ILE A 155 19.78 -13.69 -9.63
N HIS A 156 21.05 -13.43 -9.34
CA HIS A 156 22.14 -14.35 -9.59
C HIS A 156 22.47 -15.09 -8.29
N ILE A 157 22.29 -16.41 -8.27
CA ILE A 157 22.61 -17.25 -7.13
C ILE A 157 24.01 -17.84 -7.37
N GLU A 158 24.95 -17.61 -6.46
CA GLU A 158 26.33 -18.06 -6.56
C GLU A 158 27.00 -17.68 -7.91
N PRO A 159 26.97 -16.39 -8.30
CA PRO A 159 27.53 -15.98 -9.59
C PRO A 159 29.04 -16.25 -9.63
N SER A 160 29.53 -16.63 -10.80
CA SER A 160 30.98 -16.72 -11.05
C SER A 160 31.64 -15.34 -11.00
N PHE A 161 32.95 -15.31 -10.77
CA PHE A 161 33.72 -14.05 -10.76
C PHE A 161 33.54 -13.24 -12.06
N ILE A 162 33.45 -13.92 -13.21
CA ILE A 162 33.25 -13.28 -14.52
C ILE A 162 31.88 -12.61 -14.58
N GLU A 163 30.83 -13.28 -14.10
CA GLU A 163 29.47 -12.73 -14.07
C GLU A 163 29.39 -11.50 -13.14
N VAL A 164 30.03 -11.56 -11.98
CA VAL A 164 30.13 -10.41 -11.06
C VAL A 164 30.83 -9.23 -11.74
N MET A 165 31.98 -9.46 -12.40
CA MET A 165 32.70 -8.39 -13.07
C MET A 165 31.91 -7.78 -14.23
N SER A 166 31.25 -8.60 -15.04
CA SER A 166 30.40 -8.14 -16.14
C SER A 166 29.19 -7.35 -15.62
N PHE A 167 28.64 -7.73 -14.47
CA PHE A 167 27.57 -6.99 -13.81
C PHE A 167 28.07 -5.62 -13.33
N LEU A 168 29.21 -5.56 -12.64
CA LEU A 168 29.80 -4.31 -12.16
C LEU A 168 30.13 -3.35 -13.31
N GLU A 169 30.69 -3.86 -14.40
CA GLU A 169 30.96 -3.04 -15.60
C GLU A 169 29.69 -2.40 -16.19
N ARG A 170 28.57 -3.11 -16.20
CA ARG A 170 27.28 -2.55 -16.64
C ARG A 170 26.76 -1.50 -15.68
N VAL A 171 26.82 -1.80 -14.36
CA VAL A 171 26.34 -0.91 -13.31
C VAL A 171 27.12 0.41 -13.30
N LEU A 172 28.41 0.41 -13.62
CA LEU A 172 29.23 1.61 -13.73
C LEU A 172 28.79 2.56 -14.86
N GLN A 173 28.00 2.09 -15.82
CA GLN A 173 27.43 2.93 -16.89
C GLN A 173 26.12 3.60 -16.50
N GLU A 174 25.49 3.17 -15.40
CA GLU A 174 24.23 3.74 -14.93
C GLU A 174 24.45 5.07 -14.18
N PRO A 175 23.57 6.06 -14.38
CA PRO A 175 23.72 7.37 -13.75
C PRO A 175 23.54 7.36 -12.23
N ILE A 176 22.80 6.38 -11.70
CA ILE A 176 22.57 6.17 -10.27
C ILE A 176 22.67 4.68 -9.98
N THR A 177 23.50 4.33 -9.02
CA THR A 177 23.65 2.96 -8.54
C THR A 177 23.61 2.95 -7.02
N ASP A 178 22.78 2.07 -6.46
CA ASP A 178 22.78 1.75 -5.05
C ASP A 178 23.40 0.37 -4.87
N LEU A 179 24.40 0.25 -4.00
CA LEU A 179 25.12 -0.99 -3.74
C LEU A 179 25.04 -1.29 -2.25
N ASP A 180 24.33 -2.38 -1.91
CA ASP A 180 24.32 -2.94 -0.57
C ASP A 180 25.07 -4.26 -0.54
N ILE A 181 25.94 -4.45 0.45
CA ILE A 181 26.75 -5.65 0.62
C ILE A 181 26.47 -6.23 2.00
N GLU A 182 25.80 -7.37 2.02
CA GLU A 182 25.62 -8.16 3.24
C GLU A 182 26.68 -9.28 3.29
N ILE A 183 27.44 -9.35 4.38
CA ILE A 183 28.39 -10.42 4.63
C ILE A 183 27.74 -11.37 5.65
N SER A 184 27.42 -12.59 5.19
CA SER A 184 26.99 -13.67 6.07
C SER A 184 28.20 -14.40 6.62
N GLY A 185 28.38 -14.40 7.95
CA GLY A 185 29.32 -15.27 8.65
C GLY A 185 30.71 -14.66 8.82
N MET A 186 30.86 -13.76 9.77
CA MET A 186 32.05 -13.74 10.60
C MET A 186 31.66 -14.37 11.95
N GLU A 187 31.90 -15.68 12.09
CA GLU A 187 32.04 -16.31 13.40
C GLU A 187 33.41 -15.91 14.01
#